data_75babf5c225a7f93d53b238c7f48f8ed
#
_entry.id   75babf5c225a7f93d53b238c7f48f8ed
#
_cell.length_a   1.000
_cell.length_b   1.000
_cell.length_c   1.000
_cell.angle_alpha   90.00
_cell.angle_beta   90.00
_cell.angle_gamma   90.00
#
_symmetry.space_group_name_H-M   'P 1'
#
loop_
_entity.id
_entity.type
_entity.pdbx_description
1 polymer ?
#
loop_
_entity_poly.entity_id
_entity_poly.type
_entity_poly.pdbx_seq_one_letter_code
_entity_poly.pdbx_strand_id
1 'polypeptide(L)'
;MKRRTFLRTAGASVVGATALAGCAGNDGTDTESAGTGGFSGTLQVATYSSFTGKDTAGNWLKSIFEAAHPGVTVEFTTPESGLNQYILRQQNGAEIDADLYIGLNTAELVRADQELDESLFETVDEDLTRADTVKSGLQIDPDGRAIPYDTGYISLVYNGNEVENPATFDALTSEEYQGDLIVQDAGNSDPGRAFLLWTIAEKGPDGYLDYWRDLLDNDVTILSDWEPAYNAYMNDEAPMVVSYSTDQVYYHGEGVDIQKHQVGFLNDQAYANPEAMALFADADAPDLARTFMDFMLSPVAQAEIAVRNVQFPAVEGVDPGAEFSQYAYEPSEPVTFSYDELSGNVEGWIEDWRREIAN
;
A
#
# COMPACT_ATOMS: atom_id res chain seq x y z
N MET A 1 -12.09 -12.69 -10.52
CA MET A 1 -12.16 -11.96 -11.81
C MET A 1 -10.97 -12.29 -12.68
N LYS A 2 -11.13 -12.52 -13.98
CA LYS A 2 -9.99 -12.74 -14.88
C LYS A 2 -9.35 -11.39 -15.14
N ARG A 3 -8.19 -11.11 -14.53
CA ARG A 3 -7.35 -9.97 -14.87
C ARG A 3 -7.04 -10.04 -16.37
N ARG A 4 -7.55 -9.11 -17.15
CA ARG A 4 -7.27 -9.02 -18.58
C ARG A 4 -5.87 -8.47 -18.77
N THR A 5 -5.11 -9.15 -19.58
CA THR A 5 -3.75 -8.86 -20.02
C THR A 5 -3.70 -7.48 -20.70
N PHE A 6 -3.21 -6.47 -19.98
CA PHE A 6 -2.79 -5.20 -20.56
C PHE A 6 -1.27 -5.17 -20.61
N LEU A 7 -0.70 -5.68 -21.68
CA LEU A 7 0.68 -5.43 -22.06
C LEU A 7 0.85 -5.76 -23.55
N ARG A 8 0.83 -4.74 -24.38
CA ARG A 8 1.56 -4.70 -25.68
C ARG A 8 1.67 -3.26 -26.13
N THR A 9 2.79 -2.63 -25.81
CA THR A 9 3.77 -2.05 -26.73
C THR A 9 4.70 -1.10 -25.98
N ALA A 10 5.76 -1.64 -25.38
CA ALA A 10 6.96 -0.85 -25.12
C ALA A 10 8.08 -1.46 -25.95
N GLY A 11 8.64 -0.68 -26.86
CA GLY A 11 9.62 -1.09 -27.83
C GLY A 11 10.93 -1.53 -27.19
N ALA A 12 11.43 -2.68 -27.63
CA ALA A 12 12.73 -3.21 -27.27
C ALA A 12 13.85 -2.34 -27.88
N SER A 13 14.58 -1.63 -27.03
CA SER A 13 15.88 -1.08 -27.40
C SER A 13 16.97 -2.07 -27.02
N VAL A 14 17.46 -2.79 -28.01
CA VAL A 14 18.62 -3.68 -27.91
C VAL A 14 19.88 -2.85 -27.72
N VAL A 15 20.49 -2.88 -26.54
CA VAL A 15 21.86 -2.40 -26.32
C VAL A 15 22.80 -3.57 -26.50
N GLY A 16 23.62 -3.50 -27.57
CA GLY A 16 24.58 -4.51 -27.93
C GLY A 16 25.73 -4.62 -26.93
N ALA A 17 26.00 -5.83 -26.48
CA ALA A 17 27.19 -6.21 -25.74
C ALA A 17 28.36 -6.39 -26.71
N THR A 18 29.38 -5.52 -26.62
CA THR A 18 30.67 -5.74 -27.27
C THR A 18 31.56 -6.58 -26.36
N ALA A 19 31.80 -7.80 -26.78
CA ALA A 19 32.83 -8.67 -26.19
C ALA A 19 34.23 -8.19 -26.60
N LEU A 20 35.08 -7.88 -25.64
CA LEU A 20 36.52 -7.72 -25.82
C LEU A 20 37.23 -8.95 -25.26
N ALA A 21 37.71 -9.78 -26.14
CA ALA A 21 38.68 -10.82 -25.84
C ALA A 21 40.08 -10.19 -25.79
N GLY A 22 40.81 -10.41 -24.70
CA GLY A 22 42.17 -9.94 -24.51
C GLY A 22 42.97 -10.92 -23.67
N CYS A 23 44.08 -11.35 -24.23
CA CYS A 23 44.99 -12.44 -23.99
C CYS A 23 45.61 -12.57 -22.59
N ALA A 24 45.99 -13.80 -22.32
CA ALA A 24 46.77 -14.29 -21.20
C ALA A 24 48.16 -13.62 -21.05
N GLY A 25 48.51 -13.35 -19.79
CA GLY A 25 49.86 -13.07 -19.32
C GLY A 25 49.93 -13.50 -17.86
N ASN A 26 50.71 -14.53 -17.61
CA ASN A 26 50.99 -15.11 -16.30
C ASN A 26 52.09 -14.33 -15.60
N ASP A 27 51.80 -13.73 -14.45
CA ASP A 27 52.83 -13.49 -13.43
C ASP A 27 52.15 -13.37 -12.04
N GLY A 28 52.56 -14.20 -11.11
CA GLY A 28 52.03 -14.29 -9.78
C GLY A 28 52.40 -13.09 -8.91
N THR A 29 51.40 -12.50 -8.36
CA THR A 29 51.44 -11.74 -7.12
C THR A 29 50.06 -11.95 -6.45
N ASP A 30 50.10 -12.50 -5.22
CA ASP A 30 48.94 -12.62 -4.35
C ASP A 30 48.31 -11.22 -4.14
N THR A 31 47.37 -10.88 -5.00
CA THR A 31 46.43 -9.81 -4.74
C THR A 31 45.19 -10.50 -4.19
N GLU A 32 44.89 -10.31 -2.91
CA GLU A 32 43.58 -10.60 -2.35
C GLU A 32 42.54 -10.04 -3.32
N SER A 33 41.93 -10.96 -4.06
CA SER A 33 40.74 -10.68 -4.83
C SER A 33 39.68 -10.25 -3.81
N ALA A 34 39.40 -8.96 -3.73
CA ALA A 34 38.15 -8.50 -3.15
C ALA A 34 37.05 -9.21 -3.95
N GLY A 35 36.56 -10.31 -3.39
CA GLY A 35 35.47 -11.08 -3.98
C GLY A 35 34.30 -10.10 -4.14
N THR A 36 33.79 -10.02 -5.34
CA THR A 36 32.40 -9.63 -5.57
C THR A 36 31.57 -10.77 -4.97
N GLY A 37 31.43 -10.77 -3.64
CA GLY A 37 30.54 -11.62 -2.90
C GLY A 37 29.12 -11.24 -3.28
N GLY A 38 28.59 -11.84 -4.34
CA GLY A 38 27.18 -11.70 -4.68
C GLY A 38 26.36 -12.27 -3.52
N PHE A 39 25.26 -11.62 -3.17
CA PHE A 39 24.29 -12.17 -2.24
C PHE A 39 23.84 -13.55 -2.70
N SER A 40 23.61 -14.45 -1.75
CA SER A 40 23.04 -15.78 -1.98
C SER A 40 22.17 -16.16 -0.78
N GLY A 41 21.09 -16.88 -1.04
CA GLY A 41 20.16 -17.31 -0.01
C GLY A 41 18.72 -17.01 -0.38
N THR A 42 17.82 -17.24 0.57
CA THR A 42 16.40 -16.97 0.40
C THR A 42 16.03 -15.74 1.23
N LEU A 43 15.29 -14.80 0.61
CA LEU A 43 14.64 -13.69 1.27
C LEU A 43 13.17 -14.07 1.48
N GLN A 44 12.74 -14.18 2.73
CA GLN A 44 11.36 -14.46 3.09
C GLN A 44 10.59 -13.14 3.28
N VAL A 45 9.59 -12.91 2.45
CA VAL A 45 8.81 -11.67 2.44
C VAL A 45 7.36 -11.96 2.78
N ALA A 46 6.89 -11.40 3.88
CA ALA A 46 5.48 -11.40 4.25
C ALA A 46 4.76 -10.21 3.61
N THR A 47 3.59 -10.43 3.00
CA THR A 47 2.84 -9.38 2.33
C THR A 47 1.37 -9.80 2.10
N TYR A 48 0.58 -8.94 1.52
CA TYR A 48 -0.83 -9.20 1.19
C TYR A 48 -0.99 -9.87 -0.20
N SER A 49 -2.13 -10.52 -0.40
CA SER A 49 -2.36 -11.40 -1.56
C SER A 49 -2.37 -10.67 -2.91
N SER A 50 -2.85 -9.41 -2.97
CA SER A 50 -2.89 -8.65 -4.22
C SER A 50 -1.51 -8.14 -4.66
N PHE A 51 -0.51 -8.07 -3.76
CA PHE A 51 0.86 -7.76 -4.11
C PHE A 51 1.57 -8.92 -4.83
N THR A 52 1.13 -10.15 -4.59
CA THR A 52 1.72 -11.37 -5.14
C THR A 52 0.90 -11.94 -6.30
N GLY A 53 1.51 -12.76 -7.14
CA GLY A 53 0.85 -13.40 -8.26
C GLY A 53 1.35 -12.92 -9.62
N LYS A 54 0.72 -13.40 -10.67
CA LYS A 54 1.14 -13.07 -12.03
C LYS A 54 0.83 -11.61 -12.37
N ASP A 55 1.80 -10.91 -12.94
CA ASP A 55 1.70 -9.52 -13.41
C ASP A 55 1.53 -8.46 -12.30
N THR A 56 1.76 -8.83 -11.02
CA THR A 56 1.74 -7.92 -9.87
C THR A 56 3.11 -7.26 -9.62
N ALA A 57 3.13 -6.25 -8.73
CA ALA A 57 4.35 -5.56 -8.33
C ALA A 57 5.37 -6.53 -7.69
N GLY A 58 4.94 -7.34 -6.72
CA GLY A 58 5.82 -8.31 -6.05
C GLY A 58 6.44 -9.32 -7.00
N ASN A 59 5.67 -9.87 -7.94
CA ASN A 59 6.23 -10.82 -8.90
C ASN A 59 7.23 -10.18 -9.88
N TRP A 60 7.00 -8.94 -10.26
CA TRP A 60 7.96 -8.19 -11.08
C TRP A 60 9.24 -7.89 -10.29
N LEU A 61 9.12 -7.36 -9.06
CA LEU A 61 10.24 -7.08 -8.16
C LEU A 61 11.10 -8.33 -7.94
N LYS A 62 10.47 -9.46 -7.59
CA LYS A 62 11.14 -10.76 -7.46
C LYS A 62 11.93 -11.12 -8.71
N SER A 63 11.29 -11.05 -9.88
CA SER A 63 11.90 -11.48 -11.14
C SER A 63 13.13 -10.64 -11.50
N ILE A 64 13.09 -9.32 -11.29
CA ILE A 64 14.20 -8.41 -11.60
C ILE A 64 15.32 -8.56 -10.57
N PHE A 65 14.97 -8.67 -9.28
CA PHE A 65 15.95 -8.80 -8.22
C PHE A 65 16.72 -10.11 -8.31
N GLU A 66 16.06 -11.25 -8.52
CA GLU A 66 16.68 -12.54 -8.74
C GLU A 66 17.57 -12.57 -10.00
N ALA A 67 17.15 -11.90 -11.07
CA ALA A 67 17.97 -11.77 -12.28
C ALA A 67 19.26 -10.95 -12.04
N ALA A 68 19.19 -9.93 -11.18
CA ALA A 68 20.36 -9.13 -10.78
C ALA A 68 21.25 -9.84 -9.77
N HIS A 69 20.69 -10.78 -8.99
CA HIS A 69 21.36 -11.54 -7.93
C HIS A 69 21.19 -13.06 -8.13
N PRO A 70 21.91 -13.72 -9.03
CA PRO A 70 21.65 -15.11 -9.44
C PRO A 70 21.73 -16.17 -8.34
N GLY A 71 22.26 -15.80 -7.15
CA GLY A 71 22.32 -16.68 -5.98
C GLY A 71 21.15 -16.51 -5.01
N VAL A 72 20.24 -15.58 -5.30
CA VAL A 72 19.13 -15.21 -4.41
C VAL A 72 17.82 -15.79 -4.90
N THR A 73 16.97 -16.19 -3.96
CA THR A 73 15.56 -16.52 -4.17
C THR A 73 14.72 -15.63 -3.27
N VAL A 74 13.67 -14.99 -3.82
CA VAL A 74 12.67 -14.25 -3.04
C VAL A 74 11.42 -15.09 -2.92
N GLU A 75 10.97 -15.37 -1.69
CA GLU A 75 9.75 -16.12 -1.43
C GLU A 75 8.71 -15.23 -0.72
N PHE A 76 7.49 -15.24 -1.24
CA PHE A 76 6.39 -14.49 -0.64
C PHE A 76 5.50 -15.41 0.18
N THR A 77 5.13 -14.93 1.37
CA THR A 77 4.05 -15.48 2.19
C THR A 77 2.94 -14.46 2.36
N THR A 78 1.69 -14.93 2.41
CA THR A 78 0.50 -14.08 2.62
C THR A 78 -0.21 -14.56 3.87
N PRO A 79 0.16 -14.02 5.06
CA PRO A 79 -0.44 -14.43 6.31
C PRO A 79 -1.93 -14.11 6.34
N GLU A 80 -2.77 -15.07 6.77
CA GLU A 80 -4.24 -14.93 6.77
C GLU A 80 -4.73 -13.78 7.66
N SER A 81 -4.01 -13.47 8.74
CA SER A 81 -4.33 -12.37 9.66
C SER A 81 -3.35 -11.20 9.57
N GLY A 82 -2.65 -11.03 8.43
CA GLY A 82 -1.71 -9.94 8.19
C GLY A 82 -0.64 -9.84 9.28
N LEU A 83 -0.36 -8.62 9.72
CA LEU A 83 0.64 -8.36 10.78
C LEU A 83 0.30 -9.03 12.11
N ASN A 84 -0.98 -9.27 12.41
CA ASN A 84 -1.41 -9.94 13.64
C ASN A 84 -0.76 -11.31 13.86
N GLN A 85 -0.49 -12.04 12.79
CA GLN A 85 0.19 -13.34 12.89
C GLN A 85 1.55 -13.19 13.56
N TYR A 86 2.31 -12.16 13.21
CA TYR A 86 3.66 -11.91 13.73
C TYR A 86 3.63 -11.30 15.14
N ILE A 87 2.68 -10.42 15.42
CA ILE A 87 2.42 -9.91 16.78
C ILE A 87 2.17 -11.09 17.75
N LEU A 88 1.26 -11.98 17.38
CA LEU A 88 0.93 -13.17 18.19
C LEU A 88 2.12 -14.13 18.34
N ARG A 89 2.95 -14.30 17.30
CA ARG A 89 4.18 -15.12 17.39
C ARG A 89 5.16 -14.52 18.40
N GLN A 90 5.42 -13.22 18.33
CA GLN A 90 6.34 -12.57 19.28
C GLN A 90 5.81 -12.63 20.71
N GLN A 91 4.52 -12.35 20.95
CA GLN A 91 3.89 -12.48 22.27
C GLN A 91 4.04 -13.89 22.86
N ASN A 92 4.04 -14.92 22.02
CA ASN A 92 4.19 -16.32 22.44
C ASN A 92 5.64 -16.82 22.41
N GLY A 93 6.63 -15.99 22.08
CA GLY A 93 8.03 -16.38 21.95
C GLY A 93 8.26 -17.38 20.83
N ALA A 94 7.43 -17.38 19.79
CA ALA A 94 7.59 -18.20 18.62
C ALA A 94 8.45 -17.47 17.57
N GLU A 95 9.19 -18.23 16.79
CA GLU A 95 10.05 -17.74 15.72
C GLU A 95 9.28 -16.94 14.66
N ILE A 96 9.83 -15.82 14.21
CA ILE A 96 9.35 -15.06 13.06
C ILE A 96 9.96 -15.68 11.80
N ASP A 97 9.12 -16.24 10.94
CA ASP A 97 9.53 -16.95 9.72
C ASP A 97 9.54 -16.05 8.47
N ALA A 98 9.86 -14.78 8.66
CA ALA A 98 9.98 -13.79 7.59
C ALA A 98 11.11 -12.80 7.90
N ASP A 99 11.76 -12.31 6.84
CA ASP A 99 12.79 -11.28 6.94
C ASP A 99 12.20 -9.88 6.79
N LEU A 100 11.21 -9.72 5.91
CA LEU A 100 10.65 -8.44 5.51
C LEU A 100 9.11 -8.50 5.53
N TYR A 101 8.49 -7.43 6.03
CA TYR A 101 7.05 -7.19 5.88
C TYR A 101 6.82 -6.06 4.86
N ILE A 102 5.91 -6.28 3.91
CA ILE A 102 5.51 -5.29 2.89
C ILE A 102 4.01 -5.07 2.97
N GLY A 103 3.58 -3.81 3.00
CA GLY A 103 2.17 -3.41 3.15
C GLY A 103 1.81 -2.96 4.56
N LEU A 104 2.80 -2.47 5.33
CA LEU A 104 2.61 -1.93 6.67
C LEU A 104 2.09 -0.50 6.60
N ASN A 105 1.01 -0.19 7.31
CA ASN A 105 0.53 1.18 7.47
C ASN A 105 0.75 1.71 8.90
N THR A 106 0.55 3.03 9.09
CA THR A 106 0.80 3.70 10.38
C THR A 106 0.00 3.07 11.52
N ALA A 107 -1.27 2.76 11.29
CA ALA A 107 -2.15 2.22 12.34
C ALA A 107 -1.73 0.81 12.78
N GLU A 108 -1.26 -0.02 11.85
CA GLU A 108 -0.75 -1.36 12.18
C GLU A 108 0.57 -1.30 12.94
N LEU A 109 1.48 -0.37 12.57
CA LEU A 109 2.72 -0.15 13.30
C LEU A 109 2.45 0.31 14.73
N VAL A 110 1.59 1.31 14.91
CA VAL A 110 1.17 1.79 16.24
C VAL A 110 0.60 0.65 17.09
N ARG A 111 -0.24 -0.18 16.51
CA ARG A 111 -0.84 -1.31 17.21
C ARG A 111 0.22 -2.36 17.61
N ALA A 112 1.16 -2.69 16.71
CA ALA A 112 2.24 -3.61 17.04
C ALA A 112 3.05 -3.10 18.24
N ASP A 113 3.40 -1.82 18.26
CA ASP A 113 4.14 -1.19 19.34
C ASP A 113 3.35 -1.10 20.67
N GLN A 114 2.01 -1.05 20.60
CA GLN A 114 1.16 -1.07 21.80
C GLN A 114 0.97 -2.48 22.39
N GLU A 115 0.98 -3.50 21.54
CA GLU A 115 0.77 -4.89 21.94
C GLU A 115 2.05 -5.63 22.34
N LEU A 116 3.22 -5.08 22.01
CA LEU A 116 4.52 -5.71 22.21
C LEU A 116 5.42 -4.88 23.13
N ASP A 117 6.17 -5.57 24.00
CA ASP A 117 7.16 -4.92 24.89
C ASP A 117 8.45 -4.54 24.12
N GLU A 118 8.76 -5.23 23.03
CA GLU A 118 9.93 -5.01 22.18
C GLU A 118 9.46 -4.79 20.73
N SER A 119 10.17 -3.92 20.00
CA SER A 119 9.82 -3.63 18.61
C SER A 119 9.89 -4.89 17.75
N LEU A 120 8.90 -5.06 16.87
CA LEU A 120 8.86 -6.14 15.89
C LEU A 120 9.85 -5.89 14.74
N PHE A 121 10.25 -4.63 14.52
CA PHE A 121 11.04 -4.21 13.37
C PHE A 121 12.32 -3.47 13.79
N GLU A 122 13.36 -3.59 12.97
CA GLU A 122 14.62 -2.84 13.10
C GLU A 122 14.50 -1.44 12.50
N THR A 123 15.24 -0.47 13.08
CA THR A 123 15.49 0.83 12.46
C THR A 123 16.45 0.66 11.27
N VAL A 124 16.05 1.15 10.09
CA VAL A 124 16.79 0.91 8.83
C VAL A 124 16.96 2.14 7.95
N ASP A 125 16.37 3.28 8.30
CA ASP A 125 16.38 4.50 7.47
C ASP A 125 17.79 5.01 7.15
N GLU A 126 18.71 4.97 8.11
CA GLU A 126 20.11 5.35 7.92
C GLU A 126 20.93 4.30 7.14
N ASP A 127 20.46 3.05 7.08
CA ASP A 127 21.12 1.94 6.38
C ASP A 127 20.77 1.88 4.87
N LEU A 128 19.67 2.50 4.48
CA LEU A 128 19.21 2.53 3.09
C LEU A 128 19.70 3.76 2.36
N THR A 129 20.32 3.56 1.20
CA THR A 129 20.92 4.67 0.41
C THR A 129 19.87 5.57 -0.23
N ARG A 130 18.59 5.16 -0.27
CA ARG A 130 17.49 5.88 -0.89
C ARG A 130 16.36 6.26 0.05
N ALA A 131 16.46 5.99 1.35
CA ALA A 131 15.40 6.36 2.29
C ALA A 131 15.10 7.86 2.28
N ASP A 132 16.12 8.70 2.08
CA ASP A 132 16.00 10.16 1.98
C ASP A 132 15.29 10.67 0.71
N THR A 133 15.04 9.78 -0.27
CA THR A 133 14.29 10.13 -1.48
C THR A 133 12.77 9.95 -1.32
N VAL A 134 12.32 9.37 -0.21
CA VAL A 134 10.90 9.22 0.11
C VAL A 134 10.30 10.58 0.44
N LYS A 135 9.12 10.86 -0.13
CA LYS A 135 8.37 12.09 0.12
C LYS A 135 8.15 12.30 1.62
N SER A 136 8.52 13.45 2.15
CA SER A 136 8.45 13.73 3.59
C SER A 136 7.03 13.65 4.16
N GLY A 137 6.01 13.94 3.36
CA GLY A 137 4.60 13.82 3.74
C GLY A 137 4.07 12.39 3.86
N LEU A 138 4.87 11.38 3.48
CA LEU A 138 4.48 9.96 3.54
C LEU A 138 5.20 9.21 4.69
N GLN A 139 6.03 9.86 5.48
CA GLN A 139 6.73 9.22 6.61
C GLN A 139 5.70 8.79 7.66
N ILE A 140 5.69 7.48 7.97
CA ILE A 140 4.73 6.86 8.90
C ILE A 140 5.33 6.48 10.24
N ASP A 141 6.65 6.48 10.36
CA ASP A 141 7.37 6.02 11.54
C ASP A 141 8.46 7.01 11.95
N PRO A 142 8.38 7.60 13.17
CA PRO A 142 9.40 8.53 13.66
C PRO A 142 10.73 7.84 13.97
N ASP A 143 10.76 6.51 14.13
CA ASP A 143 11.94 5.73 14.51
C ASP A 143 12.65 5.09 13.31
N GLY A 144 12.18 5.35 12.07
CA GLY A 144 12.83 4.90 10.84
C GLY A 144 12.83 3.39 10.60
N ARG A 145 11.89 2.65 11.16
CA ARG A 145 11.72 1.19 11.00
C ARG A 145 10.87 0.84 9.78
N ALA A 146 9.88 1.67 9.48
CA ALA A 146 8.94 1.50 8.37
C ALA A 146 9.19 2.53 7.28
N ILE A 147 9.61 2.06 6.10
CA ILE A 147 9.98 2.91 4.97
C ILE A 147 8.89 2.84 3.91
N PRO A 148 8.17 3.93 3.62
CA PRO A 148 7.10 3.95 2.61
C PRO A 148 7.63 3.63 1.22
N TYR A 149 6.88 2.80 0.47
CA TYR A 149 7.20 2.46 -0.92
C TYR A 149 6.11 2.89 -1.91
N ASP A 150 4.88 3.08 -1.45
CA ASP A 150 3.80 3.68 -2.22
C ASP A 150 2.77 4.38 -1.32
N THR A 151 1.74 4.98 -1.92
CA THR A 151 0.58 5.51 -1.21
C THR A 151 -0.66 5.46 -2.08
N GLY A 152 -1.78 5.09 -1.48
CA GLY A 152 -3.11 5.31 -2.03
C GLY A 152 -3.78 6.54 -1.41
N TYR A 153 -4.74 7.12 -2.12
CA TYR A 153 -5.66 8.10 -1.55
C TYR A 153 -7.05 7.51 -1.49
N ILE A 154 -7.57 7.32 -0.28
CA ILE A 154 -8.94 6.87 -0.08
C ILE A 154 -9.89 8.01 -0.45
N SER A 155 -10.82 7.69 -1.34
CA SER A 155 -11.77 8.61 -1.96
C SER A 155 -13.11 7.91 -2.15
N LEU A 156 -14.07 8.58 -2.77
CA LEU A 156 -15.25 7.91 -3.32
C LEU A 156 -14.99 7.48 -4.75
N VAL A 157 -15.48 6.29 -5.11
CA VAL A 157 -15.71 5.90 -6.50
C VAL A 157 -17.22 5.86 -6.70
N TYR A 158 -17.72 6.53 -7.75
CA TYR A 158 -19.15 6.65 -7.96
C TYR A 158 -19.54 6.53 -9.43
N ASN A 159 -20.78 6.07 -9.65
CA ASN A 159 -21.40 5.98 -10.96
C ASN A 159 -22.04 7.33 -11.35
N GLY A 160 -21.32 8.16 -12.11
CA GLY A 160 -21.80 9.45 -12.57
C GLY A 160 -23.02 9.40 -13.54
N ASN A 161 -23.48 8.20 -13.95
CA ASN A 161 -24.74 8.05 -14.66
C ASN A 161 -25.95 8.02 -13.71
N GLU A 162 -25.73 7.75 -12.41
CA GLU A 162 -26.78 7.53 -11.42
C GLU A 162 -26.82 8.62 -10.36
N VAL A 163 -25.63 9.07 -9.91
CA VAL A 163 -25.51 10.10 -8.86
C VAL A 163 -24.50 11.17 -9.23
N GLU A 164 -24.71 12.38 -8.72
CA GLU A 164 -23.72 13.45 -8.76
C GLU A 164 -22.67 13.22 -7.65
N ASN A 165 -21.49 13.83 -7.78
CA ASN A 165 -20.48 13.81 -6.73
C ASN A 165 -21.00 14.53 -5.48
N PRO A 166 -21.08 13.88 -4.30
CA PRO A 166 -21.54 14.54 -3.06
C PRO A 166 -20.65 15.70 -2.62
N ALA A 167 -19.38 15.71 -3.02
CA ALA A 167 -18.38 16.75 -2.80
C ALA A 167 -18.09 17.12 -1.33
N THR A 168 -18.93 16.76 -0.36
CA THR A 168 -18.70 17.04 1.06
C THR A 168 -19.18 15.88 1.94
N PHE A 169 -18.60 15.75 3.14
CA PHE A 169 -19.04 14.77 4.13
C PHE A 169 -20.51 14.98 4.53
N ASP A 170 -20.95 16.24 4.68
CA ASP A 170 -22.33 16.53 5.08
C ASP A 170 -23.34 16.16 3.98
N ALA A 171 -22.93 16.19 2.71
CA ALA A 171 -23.79 15.75 1.62
C ALA A 171 -24.12 14.25 1.72
N LEU A 172 -23.17 13.41 2.12
CA LEU A 172 -23.36 11.96 2.26
C LEU A 172 -24.43 11.55 3.28
N THR A 173 -24.76 12.44 4.23
CA THR A 173 -25.82 12.20 5.23
C THR A 173 -27.18 12.83 4.84
N SER A 174 -27.26 13.40 3.64
CA SER A 174 -28.51 14.00 3.15
C SER A 174 -29.44 12.95 2.53
N GLU A 175 -30.77 13.24 2.51
CA GLU A 175 -31.79 12.40 1.87
C GLU A 175 -31.51 12.13 0.38
N GLU A 176 -30.75 13.02 -0.29
CA GLU A 176 -30.37 12.90 -1.70
C GLU A 176 -29.51 11.64 -1.95
N TYR A 177 -28.67 11.24 -0.98
CA TYR A 177 -27.76 10.11 -1.09
C TYR A 177 -28.14 8.95 -0.16
N GLN A 178 -29.41 8.85 0.23
CA GLN A 178 -29.88 7.79 1.11
C GLN A 178 -29.74 6.41 0.46
N GLY A 179 -28.98 5.51 1.10
CA GLY A 179 -28.72 4.15 0.65
C GLY A 179 -27.69 4.04 -0.47
N ASP A 180 -27.06 5.13 -0.88
CA ASP A 180 -26.18 5.18 -2.04
C ASP A 180 -24.72 4.83 -1.75
N LEU A 181 -24.30 4.72 -0.48
CA LEU A 181 -22.89 4.54 -0.09
C LEU A 181 -22.61 3.14 0.43
N ILE A 182 -21.56 2.52 -0.11
CA ILE A 182 -20.95 1.30 0.41
C ILE A 182 -19.59 1.65 1.04
N VAL A 183 -19.37 1.20 2.28
CA VAL A 183 -18.10 1.32 2.99
C VAL A 183 -17.63 -0.03 3.51
N GLN A 184 -16.40 -0.11 4.03
CA GLN A 184 -15.85 -1.34 4.61
C GLN A 184 -15.79 -1.23 6.14
N ASP A 185 -15.78 -2.39 6.82
CA ASP A 185 -15.57 -2.51 8.26
C ASP A 185 -14.16 -2.00 8.64
N ALA A 186 -14.09 -0.90 9.37
CA ALA A 186 -12.85 -0.25 9.78
C ALA A 186 -11.96 -1.13 10.68
N GLY A 187 -12.52 -2.10 11.34
CA GLY A 187 -11.76 -3.02 12.18
C GLY A 187 -11.10 -4.17 11.43
N ASN A 188 -11.54 -4.46 10.21
CA ASN A 188 -11.07 -5.60 9.43
C ASN A 188 -10.40 -5.19 8.11
N SER A 189 -10.81 -4.04 7.56
CA SER A 189 -10.39 -3.56 6.24
C SER A 189 -9.54 -2.31 6.37
N ASP A 190 -8.43 -2.28 5.67
CA ASP A 190 -7.54 -1.13 5.63
C ASP A 190 -8.20 0.11 4.99
N PRO A 191 -8.85 0.04 3.80
CA PRO A 191 -9.62 1.16 3.28
C PRO A 191 -10.77 1.62 4.19
N GLY A 192 -11.42 0.68 4.88
CA GLY A 192 -12.47 1.00 5.87
C GLY A 192 -11.91 1.77 7.06
N ARG A 193 -10.74 1.35 7.57
CA ARG A 193 -10.03 2.08 8.63
C ARG A 193 -9.61 3.47 8.17
N ALA A 194 -9.06 3.59 6.97
CA ALA A 194 -8.66 4.85 6.41
C ALA A 194 -9.84 5.81 6.23
N PHE A 195 -11.02 5.32 5.82
CA PHE A 195 -12.23 6.14 5.77
C PHE A 195 -12.71 6.56 7.17
N LEU A 196 -12.70 5.66 8.16
CA LEU A 196 -12.98 6.02 9.55
C LEU A 196 -12.06 7.14 10.03
N LEU A 197 -10.74 7.00 9.82
CA LEU A 197 -9.76 8.00 10.21
C LEU A 197 -10.00 9.33 9.47
N TRP A 198 -10.39 9.30 8.21
CA TRP A 198 -10.75 10.50 7.47
C TRP A 198 -11.97 11.20 8.08
N THR A 199 -13.01 10.45 8.50
CA THR A 199 -14.15 11.03 9.22
C THR A 199 -13.74 11.64 10.56
N ILE A 200 -12.77 11.04 11.27
CA ILE A 200 -12.23 11.59 12.52
C ILE A 200 -11.43 12.88 12.28
N ALA A 201 -10.63 12.92 11.21
CA ALA A 201 -9.90 14.13 10.84
C ALA A 201 -10.84 15.30 10.54
N GLU A 202 -11.96 15.03 9.85
CA GLU A 202 -12.92 16.05 9.45
C GLU A 202 -13.85 16.47 10.60
N LYS A 203 -14.39 15.53 11.37
CA LYS A 203 -15.41 15.79 12.41
C LYS A 203 -14.82 15.93 13.81
N GLY A 204 -13.55 15.60 13.97
CA GLY A 204 -12.87 15.53 15.25
C GLY A 204 -13.24 14.29 16.07
N PRO A 205 -12.43 13.98 17.12
CA PRO A 205 -12.62 12.79 17.96
C PRO A 205 -13.93 12.81 18.77
N ASP A 206 -14.54 13.97 18.98
CA ASP A 206 -15.81 14.12 19.69
C ASP A 206 -17.04 14.06 18.77
N GLY A 207 -16.86 14.25 17.44
CA GLY A 207 -17.97 14.41 16.48
C GLY A 207 -18.13 13.24 15.49
N TYR A 208 -17.11 12.41 15.29
CA TYR A 208 -17.15 11.36 14.26
C TYR A 208 -18.23 10.30 14.51
N LEU A 209 -18.54 9.95 15.76
CA LEU A 209 -19.60 8.98 16.08
C LEU A 209 -20.98 9.53 15.75
N ASP A 210 -21.23 10.83 15.98
CA ASP A 210 -22.49 11.47 15.57
C ASP A 210 -22.63 11.43 14.04
N TYR A 211 -21.55 11.71 13.31
CA TYR A 211 -21.52 11.60 11.85
C TYR A 211 -21.80 10.16 11.36
N TRP A 212 -21.24 9.14 12.04
CA TRP A 212 -21.51 7.74 11.69
C TRP A 212 -22.95 7.30 12.00
N ARG A 213 -23.60 7.86 13.05
CA ARG A 213 -25.04 7.67 13.25
C ARG A 213 -25.85 8.26 12.13
N ASP A 214 -25.49 9.46 11.66
CA ASP A 214 -26.16 10.10 10.54
C ASP A 214 -25.97 9.28 9.24
N LEU A 215 -24.80 8.68 9.01
CA LEU A 215 -24.59 7.75 7.88
C LEU A 215 -25.43 6.48 8.01
N LEU A 216 -25.53 5.90 9.22
CA LEU A 216 -26.37 4.71 9.47
C LEU A 216 -27.87 5.05 9.29
N ASP A 217 -28.31 6.19 9.78
CA ASP A 217 -29.69 6.69 9.60
C ASP A 217 -29.96 7.00 8.10
N ASN A 218 -28.92 7.24 7.31
CA ASN A 218 -28.98 7.42 5.84
C ASN A 218 -28.72 6.11 5.07
N ASP A 219 -28.91 4.96 5.70
CA ASP A 219 -28.83 3.62 5.11
C ASP A 219 -27.48 3.28 4.46
N VAL A 220 -26.33 3.70 5.03
CA VAL A 220 -25.01 3.28 4.56
C VAL A 220 -24.85 1.76 4.65
N THR A 221 -24.32 1.13 3.60
CA THR A 221 -24.01 -0.30 3.60
C THR A 221 -22.57 -0.54 4.04
N ILE A 222 -22.37 -1.34 5.10
CA ILE A 222 -21.05 -1.70 5.62
C ILE A 222 -20.76 -3.16 5.27
N LEU A 223 -19.68 -3.43 4.53
CA LEU A 223 -19.24 -4.78 4.16
C LEU A 223 -17.87 -5.09 4.79
N SER A 224 -17.56 -6.39 4.84
CA SER A 224 -16.43 -6.88 5.65
C SER A 224 -15.05 -6.41 5.16
N ASP A 225 -14.87 -6.19 3.87
CA ASP A 225 -13.58 -5.86 3.27
C ASP A 225 -13.76 -5.17 1.91
N TRP A 226 -12.67 -4.68 1.33
CA TRP A 226 -12.67 -3.97 0.06
C TRP A 226 -13.23 -4.80 -1.10
N GLU A 227 -12.81 -6.07 -1.25
CA GLU A 227 -13.26 -6.90 -2.37
C GLU A 227 -14.78 -7.16 -2.35
N PRO A 228 -15.43 -7.55 -1.23
CA PRO A 228 -16.89 -7.61 -1.15
C PRO A 228 -17.57 -6.28 -1.45
N ALA A 229 -17.07 -5.16 -0.90
CA ALA A 229 -17.65 -3.84 -1.10
C ALA A 229 -17.55 -3.39 -2.57
N TYR A 230 -16.39 -3.57 -3.19
CA TYR A 230 -16.20 -3.22 -4.59
C TYR A 230 -17.01 -4.11 -5.54
N ASN A 231 -17.16 -5.41 -5.21
CA ASN A 231 -18.02 -6.31 -5.97
C ASN A 231 -19.51 -5.92 -5.87
N ALA A 232 -20.00 -5.50 -4.71
CA ALA A 232 -21.36 -5.00 -4.52
C ALA A 232 -21.60 -3.75 -5.38
N TYR A 233 -20.66 -2.78 -5.36
CA TYR A 233 -20.68 -1.61 -6.24
C TYR A 233 -20.71 -2.01 -7.74
N MET A 234 -19.84 -2.92 -8.16
CA MET A 234 -19.80 -3.39 -9.55
C MET A 234 -21.07 -4.11 -10.00
N ASN A 235 -21.82 -4.69 -9.06
CA ASN A 235 -23.11 -5.34 -9.27
C ASN A 235 -24.30 -4.38 -9.17
N ASP A 236 -24.06 -3.06 -9.09
CA ASP A 236 -25.09 -2.02 -9.00
C ASP A 236 -25.96 -2.13 -7.72
N GLU A 237 -25.37 -2.59 -6.59
CA GLU A 237 -26.10 -2.66 -5.30
C GLU A 237 -26.22 -1.28 -4.67
N ALA A 238 -25.25 -0.37 -4.91
CA ALA A 238 -25.33 1.05 -4.63
C ALA A 238 -24.39 1.82 -5.59
N PRO A 239 -24.66 3.09 -5.89
CA PRO A 239 -23.93 3.85 -6.90
C PRO A 239 -22.61 4.45 -6.43
N MET A 240 -22.24 4.31 -5.14
CA MET A 240 -20.98 4.81 -4.58
C MET A 240 -20.31 3.77 -3.67
N VAL A 241 -18.98 3.77 -3.68
CA VAL A 241 -18.15 2.95 -2.79
C VAL A 241 -16.92 3.73 -2.33
N VAL A 242 -16.52 3.56 -1.07
CA VAL A 242 -15.20 4.01 -0.60
C VAL A 242 -14.13 3.14 -1.26
N SER A 243 -13.21 3.77 -1.99
CA SER A 243 -12.12 3.08 -2.69
C SER A 243 -10.96 4.05 -2.95
N TYR A 244 -10.08 3.71 -3.87
CA TYR A 244 -8.88 4.48 -4.18
C TYR A 244 -9.08 5.45 -5.34
N SER A 245 -8.44 6.61 -5.28
CA SER A 245 -8.46 7.62 -6.34
C SER A 245 -7.76 7.20 -7.63
N THR A 246 -7.16 6.02 -7.64
CA THR A 246 -6.53 5.37 -8.79
C THR A 246 -7.46 4.42 -9.55
N ASP A 247 -8.73 4.36 -9.20
CA ASP A 247 -9.72 3.42 -9.76
C ASP A 247 -9.75 3.41 -11.30
N GLN A 248 -9.72 4.59 -11.93
CA GLN A 248 -9.75 4.72 -13.37
C GLN A 248 -8.51 4.16 -14.07
N VAL A 249 -7.38 3.96 -13.36
CA VAL A 249 -6.20 3.29 -13.93
C VAL A 249 -6.52 1.84 -14.33
N TYR A 250 -7.45 1.20 -13.64
CA TYR A 250 -7.96 -0.13 -14.03
C TYR A 250 -9.09 -0.07 -15.04
N TYR A 251 -9.92 1.00 -15.01
CA TYR A 251 -11.22 1.04 -15.67
C TYR A 251 -11.33 2.19 -16.69
N HIS A 252 -10.38 2.28 -17.64
CA HIS A 252 -10.39 3.26 -18.74
C HIS A 252 -10.32 2.63 -20.14
N GLY A 253 -10.25 1.29 -20.25
CA GLY A 253 -10.05 0.57 -21.52
C GLY A 253 -11.27 0.61 -22.44
N GLU A 254 -11.09 0.13 -23.68
CA GLU A 254 -12.17 0.03 -24.68
C GLU A 254 -13.34 -0.82 -24.15
N GLY A 255 -14.54 -0.26 -24.20
CA GLY A 255 -15.77 -0.91 -23.74
C GLY A 255 -16.04 -0.80 -22.23
N VAL A 256 -15.21 -0.05 -21.51
CA VAL A 256 -15.48 0.33 -20.12
C VAL A 256 -16.29 1.62 -20.09
N ASP A 257 -17.35 1.65 -19.30
CA ASP A 257 -18.07 2.89 -19.02
C ASP A 257 -17.36 3.65 -17.90
N ILE A 258 -16.52 4.60 -18.28
CA ILE A 258 -15.76 5.43 -17.33
C ILE A 258 -16.65 6.27 -16.42
N GLN A 259 -17.92 6.52 -16.77
CA GLN A 259 -18.84 7.21 -15.90
C GLN A 259 -19.17 6.38 -14.64
N LYS A 260 -19.10 5.06 -14.72
CA LYS A 260 -19.21 4.17 -13.56
C LYS A 260 -17.99 4.23 -12.64
N HIS A 261 -16.92 4.89 -13.04
CA HIS A 261 -15.62 4.92 -12.34
C HIS A 261 -15.17 6.36 -12.06
N GLN A 262 -16.11 7.24 -11.71
CA GLN A 262 -15.74 8.60 -11.34
C GLN A 262 -15.13 8.63 -9.93
N VAL A 263 -14.14 9.49 -9.74
CA VAL A 263 -13.48 9.70 -8.45
C VAL A 263 -13.99 10.99 -7.82
N GLY A 264 -14.44 10.90 -6.57
CA GLY A 264 -14.94 12.02 -5.78
C GLY A 264 -14.08 12.29 -4.57
N PHE A 265 -13.66 13.53 -4.39
CA PHE A 265 -12.98 14.02 -3.20
C PHE A 265 -13.95 14.79 -2.31
N LEU A 266 -14.08 14.35 -1.05
CA LEU A 266 -14.92 15.06 -0.07
C LEU A 266 -14.16 16.26 0.46
N ASN A 267 -14.77 17.45 0.44
CA ASN A 267 -14.14 18.72 0.84
C ASN A 267 -12.79 19.00 0.12
N ASP A 268 -12.65 18.55 -1.15
CA ASP A 268 -11.39 18.58 -1.92
C ASP A 268 -10.22 17.80 -1.30
N GLN A 269 -10.52 16.89 -0.36
CA GLN A 269 -9.60 16.06 0.40
C GLN A 269 -9.72 14.59 0.01
N ALA A 270 -8.68 13.81 0.35
CA ALA A 270 -8.69 12.35 0.44
C ALA A 270 -7.71 11.90 1.52
N TYR A 271 -7.96 10.74 2.13
CA TYR A 271 -7.07 10.22 3.15
C TYR A 271 -5.88 9.52 2.49
N ALA A 272 -4.68 10.02 2.75
CA ALA A 272 -3.44 9.39 2.32
C ALA A 272 -3.17 8.14 3.18
N ASN A 273 -3.05 7.00 2.52
CA ASN A 273 -2.79 5.70 3.15
C ASN A 273 -1.45 5.14 2.66
N PRO A 274 -0.31 5.63 3.18
CA PRO A 274 1.00 5.12 2.81
C PRO A 274 1.16 3.66 3.21
N GLU A 275 1.74 2.86 2.30
CA GLU A 275 2.18 1.50 2.58
C GLU A 275 3.70 1.47 2.69
N ALA A 276 4.20 0.83 3.73
CA ALA A 276 5.62 0.72 4.02
C ALA A 276 6.13 -0.72 3.99
N MET A 277 7.43 -0.82 3.89
CA MET A 277 8.21 -2.04 4.10
C MET A 277 9.00 -1.92 5.40
N ALA A 278 9.11 -3.01 6.15
CA ALA A 278 9.80 -3.04 7.43
C ALA A 278 10.57 -4.34 7.62
N LEU A 279 11.82 -4.23 8.09
CA LEU A 279 12.71 -5.36 8.37
C LEU A 279 12.38 -5.94 9.74
N PHE A 280 12.09 -7.24 9.82
CA PHE A 280 11.90 -7.88 11.12
C PHE A 280 13.20 -7.89 11.94
N ALA A 281 13.07 -7.66 13.25
CA ALA A 281 14.21 -7.60 14.16
C ALA A 281 15.01 -8.93 14.24
N ASP A 282 14.32 -10.06 14.06
CA ASP A 282 14.90 -11.40 14.08
C ASP A 282 15.12 -11.99 12.67
N ALA A 283 15.26 -11.13 11.64
CA ALA A 283 15.44 -11.57 10.25
C ALA A 283 16.69 -12.45 10.08
N ASP A 284 16.57 -13.58 9.36
CA ASP A 284 17.69 -14.46 9.03
C ASP A 284 18.61 -13.88 7.95
N ALA A 285 18.09 -13.03 7.06
CA ALA A 285 18.81 -12.44 5.94
C ALA A 285 18.73 -10.89 5.92
N PRO A 286 19.15 -10.18 7.00
CA PRO A 286 18.92 -8.74 7.15
C PRO A 286 19.61 -7.89 6.07
N ASP A 287 20.83 -8.22 5.66
CA ASP A 287 21.55 -7.48 4.61
C ASP A 287 20.91 -7.65 3.23
N LEU A 288 20.36 -8.84 2.97
CA LEU A 288 19.62 -9.11 1.74
C LEU A 288 18.29 -8.36 1.74
N ALA A 289 17.58 -8.30 2.87
CA ALA A 289 16.37 -7.54 3.05
C ALA A 289 16.61 -6.05 2.82
N ARG A 290 17.62 -5.42 3.44
CA ARG A 290 17.99 -4.02 3.20
C ARG A 290 18.30 -3.75 1.73
N THR A 291 19.02 -4.67 1.06
CA THR A 291 19.33 -4.54 -0.38
C THR A 291 18.05 -4.58 -1.23
N PHE A 292 17.09 -5.43 -0.87
CA PHE A 292 15.79 -5.49 -1.56
C PHE A 292 14.94 -4.23 -1.31
N MET A 293 14.90 -3.74 -0.08
CA MET A 293 14.24 -2.48 0.29
C MET A 293 14.81 -1.30 -0.51
N ASP A 294 16.14 -1.18 -0.59
CA ASP A 294 16.80 -0.11 -1.34
C ASP A 294 16.56 -0.24 -2.87
N PHE A 295 16.44 -1.48 -3.37
CA PHE A 295 16.02 -1.71 -4.76
C PHE A 295 14.57 -1.24 -4.99
N MET A 296 13.63 -1.53 -4.08
CA MET A 296 12.23 -1.08 -4.17
C MET A 296 12.11 0.45 -4.24
N LEU A 297 13.02 1.20 -3.61
CA LEU A 297 13.08 2.66 -3.66
C LEU A 297 13.76 3.20 -4.93
N SER A 298 14.29 2.34 -5.81
CA SER A 298 14.87 2.82 -7.07
C SER A 298 13.78 3.40 -7.99
N PRO A 299 14.08 4.46 -8.79
CA PRO A 299 13.07 5.08 -9.67
C PRO A 299 12.41 4.09 -10.64
N VAL A 300 13.14 3.08 -11.09
CA VAL A 300 12.60 2.03 -11.99
C VAL A 300 11.62 1.13 -11.24
N ALA A 301 11.97 0.68 -10.03
CA ALA A 301 11.07 -0.14 -9.22
C ALA A 301 9.82 0.64 -8.80
N GLN A 302 9.98 1.89 -8.40
CA GLN A 302 8.88 2.77 -8.03
C GLN A 302 7.88 3.02 -9.16
N ALA A 303 8.36 3.24 -10.39
CA ALA A 303 7.47 3.38 -11.55
C ALA A 303 6.70 2.10 -11.86
N GLU A 304 7.33 0.92 -11.72
CA GLU A 304 6.69 -0.37 -11.94
C GLU A 304 5.74 -0.77 -10.79
N ILE A 305 6.08 -0.42 -9.53
CA ILE A 305 5.17 -0.56 -8.38
C ILE A 305 3.92 0.26 -8.65
N ALA A 306 4.06 1.53 -9.00
CA ALA A 306 2.94 2.42 -9.25
C ALA A 306 1.95 1.84 -10.28
N VAL A 307 2.45 1.33 -11.41
CA VAL A 307 1.60 0.78 -12.47
C VAL A 307 0.99 -0.58 -12.10
N ARG A 308 1.72 -1.42 -11.34
CA ARG A 308 1.31 -2.79 -11.04
C ARG A 308 0.52 -2.95 -9.75
N ASN A 309 0.82 -2.10 -8.76
CA ASN A 309 0.06 -2.01 -7.51
C ASN A 309 -1.08 -0.98 -7.61
N VAL A 310 -1.02 -0.14 -8.65
CA VAL A 310 -1.97 0.95 -8.94
C VAL A 310 -2.06 1.92 -7.76
N GLN A 311 -0.88 2.30 -7.26
CA GLN A 311 -0.69 3.26 -6.18
C GLN A 311 0.33 4.33 -6.60
N PHE A 312 0.33 5.48 -5.95
CA PHE A 312 1.28 6.55 -6.25
C PHE A 312 2.67 6.22 -5.72
N PRO A 313 3.76 6.58 -6.45
CA PRO A 313 5.11 6.36 -5.96
C PRO A 313 5.38 7.12 -4.65
N ALA A 314 6.03 6.48 -3.69
CA ALA A 314 6.48 7.14 -2.47
C ALA A 314 7.74 8.02 -2.70
N VAL A 315 8.54 7.72 -3.72
CA VAL A 315 9.79 8.42 -4.02
C VAL A 315 9.53 9.66 -4.89
N GLU A 316 10.22 10.76 -4.56
CA GLU A 316 10.09 12.01 -5.29
C GLU A 316 10.61 11.90 -6.75
N GLY A 317 9.95 12.63 -7.66
CA GLY A 317 10.39 12.77 -9.05
C GLY A 317 10.24 11.51 -9.91
N VAL A 318 9.56 10.48 -9.43
CA VAL A 318 9.24 9.29 -10.23
C VAL A 318 8.05 9.59 -11.14
N ASP A 319 8.20 9.27 -12.43
CA ASP A 319 7.13 9.33 -13.44
C ASP A 319 6.64 7.91 -13.74
N PRO A 320 5.44 7.52 -13.29
CA PRO A 320 4.85 6.21 -13.56
C PRO A 320 4.34 6.07 -15.01
N GLY A 321 4.46 7.12 -15.81
CA GLY A 321 4.05 7.15 -17.20
C GLY A 321 2.71 7.86 -17.44
N ALA A 322 2.52 8.29 -18.70
CA ALA A 322 1.40 9.16 -19.07
C ALA A 322 0.02 8.51 -18.87
N GLU A 323 -0.10 7.19 -19.00
CA GLU A 323 -1.36 6.47 -18.80
C GLU A 323 -1.77 6.49 -17.33
N PHE A 324 -0.85 6.16 -16.41
CA PHE A 324 -1.11 6.27 -14.97
C PHE A 324 -1.46 7.70 -14.57
N SER A 325 -0.65 8.69 -14.99
CA SER A 325 -0.85 10.09 -14.65
C SER A 325 -2.14 10.70 -15.20
N GLN A 326 -2.70 10.10 -16.25
CA GLN A 326 -3.98 10.53 -16.82
C GLN A 326 -5.20 10.08 -16.00
N TYR A 327 -5.10 8.91 -15.32
CA TYR A 327 -6.23 8.23 -14.69
C TYR A 327 -6.08 8.05 -13.17
N ALA A 328 -4.97 8.46 -12.59
CA ALA A 328 -4.76 8.53 -11.14
C ALA A 328 -4.94 9.98 -10.67
N TYR A 329 -5.73 10.18 -9.63
CA TYR A 329 -6.07 11.52 -9.14
C TYR A 329 -5.50 11.73 -7.74
N GLU A 330 -4.72 12.81 -7.57
CA GLU A 330 -4.27 13.28 -6.26
C GLU A 330 -5.22 14.34 -5.72
N PRO A 331 -5.59 14.30 -4.42
CA PRO A 331 -6.39 15.36 -3.82
C PRO A 331 -5.58 16.65 -3.72
N SER A 332 -6.25 17.81 -3.71
CA SER A 332 -5.58 19.08 -3.48
C SER A 332 -5.10 19.22 -2.03
N GLU A 333 -5.77 18.55 -1.09
CA GLU A 333 -5.45 18.54 0.34
C GLU A 333 -5.45 17.08 0.86
N PRO A 334 -4.32 16.38 0.77
CA PRO A 334 -4.22 15.05 1.37
C PRO A 334 -4.28 15.14 2.90
N VAL A 335 -5.07 14.24 3.49
CA VAL A 335 -5.25 14.12 4.95
C VAL A 335 -4.60 12.82 5.41
N THR A 336 -3.90 12.86 6.53
CA THR A 336 -3.35 11.67 7.19
C THR A 336 -3.17 11.95 8.68
N PHE A 337 -3.02 10.90 9.47
CA PHE A 337 -2.57 10.99 10.87
C PHE A 337 -1.12 10.54 10.98
N SER A 338 -0.35 11.28 11.77
CA SER A 338 0.99 10.87 12.16
C SER A 338 0.94 9.68 13.15
N TYR A 339 2.09 9.03 13.34
CA TYR A 339 2.25 8.00 14.35
C TYR A 339 1.82 8.46 15.75
N ASP A 340 2.25 9.65 16.16
CA ASP A 340 1.93 10.20 17.48
C ASP A 340 0.43 10.47 17.68
N GLU A 341 -0.26 10.92 16.63
CA GLU A 341 -1.70 11.17 16.67
C GLU A 341 -2.51 9.87 16.77
N LEU A 342 -2.06 8.81 16.13
CA LEU A 342 -2.70 7.48 16.21
C LEU A 342 -2.35 6.77 17.51
N SER A 343 -1.16 7.00 18.04
CA SER A 343 -0.69 6.34 19.28
C SER A 343 -1.61 6.63 20.45
N GLY A 344 -2.14 5.56 21.05
CA GLY A 344 -3.09 5.63 22.16
C GLY A 344 -4.52 6.01 21.81
N ASN A 345 -4.84 6.24 20.52
CA ASN A 345 -6.17 6.66 20.08
C ASN A 345 -6.84 5.65 19.13
N VAL A 346 -6.10 5.10 18.17
CA VAL A 346 -6.67 4.36 17.04
C VAL A 346 -7.52 3.16 17.44
N GLU A 347 -7.06 2.34 18.39
CA GLU A 347 -7.81 1.18 18.88
C GLU A 347 -9.11 1.62 19.58
N GLY A 348 -9.04 2.67 20.41
CA GLY A 348 -10.20 3.23 21.07
C GLY A 348 -11.24 3.75 20.08
N TRP A 349 -10.83 4.44 19.04
CA TRP A 349 -11.72 4.93 17.99
C TRP A 349 -12.39 3.79 17.20
N ILE A 350 -11.65 2.72 16.89
CA ILE A 350 -12.20 1.55 16.19
C ILE A 350 -13.20 0.81 17.09
N GLU A 351 -12.88 0.64 18.40
CA GLU A 351 -13.80 0.00 19.34
C GLU A 351 -15.08 0.80 19.57
N ASP A 352 -14.97 2.13 19.67
CA ASP A 352 -16.12 3.02 19.81
C ASP A 352 -17.00 2.98 18.57
N TRP A 353 -16.40 3.03 17.38
CA TRP A 353 -17.09 2.89 16.10
C TRP A 353 -17.81 1.53 15.98
N ARG A 354 -17.13 0.42 16.34
CA ARG A 354 -17.74 -0.92 16.32
C ARG A 354 -18.95 -1.02 17.24
N ARG A 355 -18.91 -0.37 18.39
CA ARG A 355 -20.08 -0.30 19.31
C ARG A 355 -21.22 0.49 18.70
N GLU A 356 -20.90 1.54 17.97
CA GLU A 356 -21.90 2.39 17.32
C GLU A 356 -22.62 1.66 16.21
N ILE A 357 -21.90 1.02 15.29
CA ILE A 357 -22.51 0.29 14.16
C ILE A 357 -23.27 -0.99 14.56
N ALA A 358 -23.05 -1.50 15.79
CA ALA A 358 -23.75 -2.68 16.29
C ALA A 358 -25.10 -2.36 16.95
N ASN A 359 -25.45 -1.10 17.14
CA ASN A 359 -26.68 -0.63 17.80
C ASN A 359 -27.77 -0.33 16.77
#